data_e73c32adac6d014556f360137fdad5d2
#
_entry.id   e73c32adac6d014556f360137fdad5d2
#
_cell.length_a   1.000
_cell.length_b   1.000
_cell.length_c   1.000
_cell.angle_alpha   90.00
_cell.angle_beta   90.00
_cell.angle_gamma   90.00
#
_symmetry.space_group_name_H-M   'P 1'
#
loop_
_entity.id
_entity.type
_entity.pdbx_description
1 polymer ?
#
loop_
_entity_poly.entity_id
_entity_poly.type
_entity_poly.pdbx_seq_one_letter_code
_entity_poly.pdbx_strand_id
1 'polypeptide(L)'
;TPGTVLEDRQLDGERNHFLLALELDKKGARASWLDLSTGKFALSQTERPYDFLSILNSLSPKEILVPEGFDDHLTSLDLGSIFKDELERVLGEITITERPGFDFDQRSGAREVMENLGVMNLEGFGIDLGHPALGPAGAVLVYAQDVLRGKPGNLRRIEEYRDGEALLLDPATQRNLEVFRTS
;
A
#
# COMPACT_ATOMS: atom_id res chain seq x y z
N THR A 1 -14.25 13.76 -1.61
CA THR A 1 -13.46 13.32 -2.77
C THR A 1 -12.14 12.72 -2.34
N PRO A 2 -11.59 11.73 -3.06
CA PRO A 2 -10.31 11.11 -2.69
C PRO A 2 -9.16 12.10 -2.53
N GLY A 3 -9.08 13.13 -3.33
CA GLY A 3 -8.03 14.14 -3.23
C GLY A 3 -8.07 14.97 -1.95
N THR A 4 -9.24 15.13 -1.33
CA THR A 4 -9.41 15.89 -0.10
C THR A 4 -8.71 15.22 1.08
N VAL A 5 -8.64 13.90 1.10
CA VAL A 5 -7.97 13.14 2.17
C VAL A 5 -6.48 13.45 2.24
N LEU A 6 -5.82 13.64 1.10
CA LEU A 6 -4.41 14.00 1.06
C LEU A 6 -4.17 15.47 1.44
N GLU A 7 -5.09 16.36 1.09
CA GLU A 7 -4.99 17.79 1.45
C GLU A 7 -5.14 18.01 2.95
N ASP A 8 -6.12 17.39 3.57
CA ASP A 8 -6.35 17.51 5.01
C ASP A 8 -5.15 17.03 5.84
N ARG A 9 -4.38 16.10 5.31
CA ARG A 9 -3.21 15.55 5.99
C ARG A 9 -2.00 16.47 6.00
N GLN A 10 -1.93 17.40 5.09
CA GLN A 10 -0.85 18.40 5.08
C GLN A 10 -0.91 19.31 6.29
N LEU A 11 -2.07 19.35 6.97
CA LEU A 11 -2.31 20.17 8.14
C LEU A 11 -1.94 19.47 9.46
N ASP A 12 -1.84 18.14 9.47
CA ASP A 12 -1.61 17.32 10.67
C ASP A 12 -0.10 16.96 10.85
N GLY A 13 0.77 17.90 10.72
CA GLY A 13 2.24 17.90 10.61
C GLY A 13 3.13 16.86 11.31
N GLU A 14 2.62 15.90 12.08
CA GLU A 14 3.47 14.95 12.83
C GLU A 14 3.13 13.47 12.61
N ARG A 15 2.10 13.14 11.84
CA ARG A 15 1.69 11.75 11.60
C ARG A 15 2.06 11.30 10.20
N ASN A 16 2.58 10.07 10.09
CA ASN A 16 2.75 9.43 8.79
C ASN A 16 1.37 9.23 8.15
N HIS A 17 1.19 9.73 6.95
CA HIS A 17 -0.06 9.63 6.20
C HIS A 17 0.14 8.73 4.99
N PHE A 18 -0.17 7.44 5.16
CA PHE A 18 0.04 6.48 4.11
C PHE A 18 -1.16 6.38 3.18
N LEU A 19 -0.85 6.50 1.90
CA LEU A 19 -1.70 6.07 0.80
C LEU A 19 -1.25 4.65 0.44
N LEU A 20 -2.17 3.70 0.44
CA LEU A 20 -1.85 2.29 0.19
C LEU A 20 -2.63 1.79 -1.01
N ALA A 21 -1.98 1.03 -1.91
CA ALA A 21 -2.64 0.30 -2.98
C ALA A 21 -2.59 -1.20 -2.67
N LEU A 22 -3.69 -1.89 -2.91
CA LEU A 22 -3.87 -3.28 -2.51
C LEU A 22 -4.43 -4.12 -3.66
N GLU A 23 -3.81 -5.27 -3.88
CA GLU A 23 -4.40 -6.39 -4.59
C GLU A 23 -4.44 -7.59 -3.65
N LEU A 24 -5.54 -8.34 -3.67
CA LEU A 24 -5.74 -9.49 -2.81
C LEU A 24 -6.28 -10.67 -3.62
N ASP A 25 -5.70 -11.86 -3.46
CA ASP A 25 -6.20 -13.10 -4.04
C ASP A 25 -5.96 -14.28 -3.08
N LYS A 26 -6.25 -15.50 -3.54
CA LYS A 26 -6.07 -16.71 -2.75
C LYS A 26 -4.63 -16.99 -2.34
N LYS A 27 -3.67 -16.42 -3.07
CA LYS A 27 -2.24 -16.62 -2.81
C LYS A 27 -1.67 -15.62 -1.81
N GLY A 28 -2.45 -14.60 -1.45
CA GLY A 28 -2.03 -13.60 -0.51
C GLY A 28 -2.36 -12.18 -0.95
N ALA A 29 -1.62 -11.22 -0.41
CA ALA A 29 -1.81 -9.81 -0.69
C ALA A 29 -0.55 -9.20 -1.30
N ARG A 30 -0.76 -8.27 -2.20
CA ARG A 30 0.28 -7.42 -2.76
C ARG A 30 -0.10 -5.99 -2.45
N ALA A 31 0.81 -5.27 -1.85
CA ALA A 31 0.54 -3.90 -1.42
C ALA A 31 1.75 -3.00 -1.64
N SER A 32 1.48 -1.73 -1.81
CA SER A 32 2.48 -0.69 -1.79
C SER A 32 1.92 0.53 -1.07
N TRP A 33 2.76 1.24 -0.35
CA TRP A 33 2.33 2.41 0.40
C TRP A 33 3.33 3.54 0.26
N LEU A 34 2.80 4.75 0.30
CA LEU A 34 3.54 5.98 0.08
C LEU A 34 3.08 7.03 1.09
N ASP A 35 4.04 7.64 1.76
CA ASP A 35 3.80 8.83 2.56
C ASP A 35 4.32 10.05 1.78
N LEU A 36 3.40 10.86 1.28
CA LEU A 36 3.75 12.02 0.47
C LEU A 36 4.50 13.10 1.26
N SER A 37 4.33 13.14 2.58
CA SER A 37 5.00 14.15 3.41
C SER A 37 6.48 13.82 3.66
N THR A 38 6.81 12.54 3.79
CA THR A 38 8.18 12.09 4.11
C THR A 38 8.89 11.45 2.93
N GLY A 39 8.16 11.05 1.90
CA GLY A 39 8.72 10.28 0.79
C GLY A 39 8.96 8.81 1.11
N LYS A 40 8.49 8.32 2.25
CA LYS A 40 8.56 6.88 2.55
C LYS A 40 7.73 6.10 1.54
N PHE A 41 8.37 5.17 0.86
CA PHE A 41 7.77 4.37 -0.20
C PHE A 41 8.22 2.94 -0.05
N ALA A 42 7.27 2.02 -0.01
CA ALA A 42 7.56 0.60 0.21
C ALA A 42 6.56 -0.28 -0.52
N LEU A 43 6.94 -1.53 -0.69
CA LEU A 43 6.05 -2.56 -1.22
C LEU A 43 6.21 -3.85 -0.42
N SER A 44 5.20 -4.71 -0.51
CA SER A 44 5.22 -6.00 0.16
C SER A 44 4.35 -7.02 -0.59
N GLN A 45 4.76 -8.27 -0.51
CA GLN A 45 3.96 -9.40 -0.89
C GLN A 45 3.87 -10.33 0.32
N THR A 46 2.66 -10.66 0.73
CA THR A 46 2.42 -11.61 1.82
C THR A 46 1.75 -12.86 1.25
N GLU A 47 2.26 -14.03 1.60
CA GLU A 47 1.65 -15.30 1.16
C GLU A 47 0.36 -15.61 1.91
N ARG A 48 0.28 -15.16 3.16
CA ARG A 48 -0.90 -15.34 3.98
C ARG A 48 -1.65 -14.04 4.14
N PRO A 49 -2.95 -14.00 3.81
CA PRO A 49 -3.75 -12.78 3.98
C PRO A 49 -3.73 -12.20 5.41
N TYR A 50 -3.58 -13.06 6.41
CA TYR A 50 -3.47 -12.62 7.81
C TYR A 50 -2.27 -11.72 8.09
N ASP A 51 -1.13 -12.01 7.46
CA ASP A 51 0.08 -11.21 7.63
C ASP A 51 -0.14 -9.79 7.08
N PHE A 52 -0.96 -9.67 6.04
CA PHE A 52 -1.34 -8.37 5.51
C PHE A 52 -2.17 -7.53 6.50
N LEU A 53 -3.05 -8.16 7.29
CA LEU A 53 -3.80 -7.43 8.32
C LEU A 53 -2.88 -6.77 9.34
N SER A 54 -1.77 -7.42 9.69
CA SER A 54 -0.76 -6.84 10.60
C SER A 54 -0.14 -5.58 10.01
N ILE A 55 0.20 -5.63 8.71
CA ILE A 55 0.73 -4.47 7.99
C ILE A 55 -0.30 -3.35 7.97
N LEU A 56 -1.53 -3.67 7.61
CA LEU A 56 -2.63 -2.71 7.51
C LEU A 56 -2.90 -1.99 8.83
N ASN A 57 -2.94 -2.75 9.93
CA ASN A 57 -3.13 -2.18 11.26
C ASN A 57 -1.95 -1.29 11.68
N SER A 58 -0.72 -1.70 11.35
CA SER A 58 0.48 -0.92 11.66
C SER A 58 0.54 0.40 10.93
N LEU A 59 0.20 0.40 9.65
CA LEU A 59 0.26 1.59 8.81
C LEU A 59 -0.91 2.53 9.07
N SER A 60 -2.06 1.99 9.45
CA SER A 60 -3.31 2.76 9.62
C SER A 60 -3.53 3.73 8.46
N PRO A 61 -3.54 3.26 7.21
CA PRO A 61 -3.69 4.16 6.07
C PRO A 61 -5.05 4.84 6.12
N LYS A 62 -5.13 6.06 5.63
CA LYS A 62 -6.41 6.80 5.56
C LYS A 62 -7.13 6.53 4.25
N GLU A 63 -6.40 6.11 3.23
CA GLU A 63 -6.97 5.80 1.93
C GLU A 63 -6.30 4.56 1.36
N ILE A 64 -7.12 3.66 0.81
CA ILE A 64 -6.65 2.46 0.13
C ILE A 64 -7.18 2.48 -1.30
N LEU A 65 -6.28 2.30 -2.26
CA LEU A 65 -6.60 2.14 -3.67
C LEU A 65 -6.76 0.66 -3.98
N VAL A 66 -7.84 0.31 -4.67
CA VAL A 66 -8.11 -1.07 -5.09
C VAL A 66 -8.52 -1.09 -6.56
N PRO A 67 -8.32 -2.22 -7.26
CA PRO A 67 -8.84 -2.35 -8.62
C PRO A 67 -10.36 -2.28 -8.65
N GLU A 68 -10.92 -1.78 -9.73
CA GLU A 68 -12.37 -1.81 -9.97
C GLU A 68 -12.91 -3.22 -9.81
N GLY A 69 -14.07 -3.34 -9.14
CA GLY A 69 -14.68 -4.63 -8.85
C GLY A 69 -14.10 -5.35 -7.64
N PHE A 70 -13.35 -4.66 -6.80
CA PHE A 70 -12.69 -5.25 -5.63
C PHE A 70 -13.68 -5.91 -4.67
N ASP A 71 -14.83 -5.31 -4.40
CA ASP A 71 -15.83 -5.87 -3.47
C ASP A 71 -16.38 -7.20 -3.97
N ASP A 72 -16.71 -7.28 -5.26
CA ASP A 72 -17.18 -8.53 -5.86
C ASP A 72 -16.09 -9.59 -5.84
N HIS A 73 -14.86 -9.18 -6.14
CA HIS A 73 -13.70 -10.06 -6.09
C HIS A 73 -13.46 -10.58 -4.67
N LEU A 74 -13.49 -9.72 -3.68
CA LEU A 74 -13.32 -10.09 -2.27
C LEU A 74 -14.39 -11.08 -1.82
N THR A 75 -15.64 -10.86 -2.22
CA THR A 75 -16.75 -11.77 -1.91
C THR A 75 -16.53 -13.14 -2.52
N SER A 76 -15.94 -13.21 -3.71
CA SER A 76 -15.67 -14.48 -4.41
C SER A 76 -14.54 -15.29 -3.80
N LEU A 77 -13.67 -14.67 -2.99
CA LEU A 77 -12.52 -15.36 -2.38
C LEU A 77 -12.95 -16.16 -1.15
N ASP A 78 -12.45 -17.39 -1.06
CA ASP A 78 -12.64 -18.24 0.11
C ASP A 78 -11.47 -18.01 1.08
N LEU A 79 -11.56 -16.99 1.89
CA LEU A 79 -10.53 -16.56 2.84
C LEU A 79 -10.84 -16.97 4.28
N GLY A 80 -11.98 -17.64 4.50
CA GLY A 80 -12.48 -17.93 5.84
C GLY A 80 -13.26 -16.77 6.44
N SER A 81 -14.33 -17.11 7.17
CA SER A 81 -15.27 -16.10 7.70
C SER A 81 -14.62 -15.15 8.71
N ILE A 82 -13.79 -15.68 9.60
CA ILE A 82 -13.13 -14.87 10.65
C ILE A 82 -12.22 -13.82 10.01
N PHE A 83 -11.43 -14.20 9.02
CA PHE A 83 -10.56 -13.28 8.31
C PHE A 83 -11.35 -12.22 7.55
N LYS A 84 -12.42 -12.63 6.83
CA LYS A 84 -13.28 -11.69 6.10
C LYS A 84 -13.93 -10.66 7.01
N ASP A 85 -14.46 -11.11 8.14
CA ASP A 85 -15.10 -10.22 9.11
C ASP A 85 -14.10 -9.19 9.66
N GLU A 86 -12.89 -9.63 9.99
CA GLU A 86 -11.83 -8.75 10.48
C GLU A 86 -11.38 -7.76 9.40
N LEU A 87 -11.20 -8.23 8.17
CA LEU A 87 -10.82 -7.39 7.04
C LEU A 87 -11.89 -6.33 6.76
N GLU A 88 -13.16 -6.75 6.71
CA GLU A 88 -14.27 -5.82 6.49
C GLU A 88 -14.36 -4.78 7.60
N ARG A 89 -14.12 -5.17 8.85
CA ARG A 89 -14.10 -4.24 9.98
C ARG A 89 -13.00 -3.19 9.81
N VAL A 90 -11.80 -3.61 9.47
CA VAL A 90 -10.65 -2.70 9.27
C VAL A 90 -10.88 -1.80 8.08
N LEU A 91 -11.32 -2.36 6.95
CA LEU A 91 -11.57 -1.59 5.73
C LEU A 91 -12.74 -0.60 5.89
N GLY A 92 -13.71 -0.91 6.76
CA GLY A 92 -14.85 -0.03 7.01
C GLY A 92 -14.48 1.31 7.65
N GLU A 93 -13.31 1.40 8.24
CA GLU A 93 -12.80 2.63 8.86
C GLU A 93 -11.90 3.45 7.93
N ILE A 94 -11.67 2.97 6.71
CA ILE A 94 -10.71 3.56 5.77
C ILE A 94 -11.45 3.95 4.49
N THR A 95 -11.05 5.06 3.89
CA THR A 95 -11.54 5.46 2.57
C THR A 95 -11.02 4.51 1.51
N ILE A 96 -11.91 3.83 0.79
CA ILE A 96 -11.56 2.91 -0.30
C ILE A 96 -11.85 3.61 -1.62
N THR A 97 -10.85 3.67 -2.49
CA THR A 97 -10.95 4.31 -3.81
C THR A 97 -10.65 3.27 -4.88
N GLU A 98 -11.60 3.04 -5.77
CA GLU A 98 -11.40 2.16 -6.91
C GLU A 98 -10.65 2.88 -8.03
N ARG A 99 -9.71 2.15 -8.64
CA ARG A 99 -8.95 2.62 -9.80
C ARG A 99 -9.06 1.61 -10.94
N PRO A 100 -8.90 2.05 -12.18
CA PRO A 100 -8.90 1.12 -13.31
C PRO A 100 -7.90 -0.02 -13.10
N GLY A 101 -8.27 -1.24 -13.51
CA GLY A 101 -7.41 -2.40 -13.32
C GLY A 101 -6.03 -2.25 -13.97
N PHE A 102 -5.93 -1.52 -15.08
CA PHE A 102 -4.63 -1.29 -15.75
C PHE A 102 -3.65 -0.45 -14.92
N ASP A 103 -4.14 0.33 -13.93
CA ASP A 103 -3.24 1.05 -13.01
C ASP A 103 -2.41 0.10 -12.15
N PHE A 104 -2.88 -1.15 -12.00
CA PHE A 104 -2.23 -2.20 -11.21
C PHE A 104 -1.38 -3.15 -12.07
N ASP A 105 -1.13 -2.81 -13.33
CA ASP A 105 -0.30 -3.63 -14.20
C ASP A 105 1.15 -3.64 -13.71
N GLN A 106 1.72 -4.83 -13.55
CA GLN A 106 3.04 -5.01 -12.96
C GLN A 106 4.15 -4.37 -13.81
N ARG A 107 4.10 -4.53 -15.13
CA ARG A 107 5.11 -3.95 -16.02
C ARG A 107 5.04 -2.43 -16.06
N SER A 108 3.84 -1.90 -16.14
CA SER A 108 3.62 -0.44 -16.10
C SER A 108 4.06 0.11 -14.75
N GLY A 109 3.77 -0.61 -13.68
CA GLY A 109 4.19 -0.25 -12.33
C GLY A 109 5.70 -0.19 -12.17
N ALA A 110 6.41 -1.18 -12.71
CA ALA A 110 7.88 -1.18 -12.70
C ALA A 110 8.44 0.07 -13.40
N ARG A 111 7.89 0.43 -14.56
CA ARG A 111 8.30 1.65 -15.27
C ARG A 111 8.02 2.92 -14.48
N GLU A 112 6.83 3.03 -13.90
CA GLU A 112 6.47 4.19 -13.07
C GLU A 112 7.42 4.36 -11.89
N VAL A 113 7.75 3.27 -11.21
CA VAL A 113 8.68 3.30 -10.09
C VAL A 113 10.06 3.77 -10.53
N MET A 114 10.59 3.19 -11.62
CA MET A 114 11.90 3.58 -12.14
C MET A 114 11.94 5.05 -12.57
N GLU A 115 10.90 5.52 -13.25
CA GLU A 115 10.82 6.92 -13.69
C GLU A 115 10.77 7.89 -12.50
N ASN A 116 9.96 7.57 -11.48
CA ASN A 116 9.83 8.43 -10.30
C ASN A 116 11.11 8.46 -9.46
N LEU A 117 11.86 7.37 -9.43
CA LEU A 117 13.13 7.29 -8.69
C LEU A 117 14.34 7.74 -9.55
N GLY A 118 14.15 7.93 -10.85
CA GLY A 118 15.23 8.32 -11.75
C GLY A 118 16.29 7.24 -11.94
N VAL A 119 15.89 5.98 -11.97
CA VAL A 119 16.80 4.83 -12.07
C VAL A 119 16.46 3.95 -13.27
N MET A 120 17.44 3.16 -13.73
CA MET A 120 17.30 2.27 -14.90
C MET A 120 16.92 0.84 -14.49
N ASN A 121 17.07 0.48 -13.22
CA ASN A 121 16.68 -0.81 -12.66
C ASN A 121 16.42 -0.65 -11.17
N LEU A 122 15.95 -1.69 -10.51
CA LEU A 122 15.65 -1.67 -9.08
C LEU A 122 16.60 -2.56 -8.27
N GLU A 123 17.70 -3.02 -8.86
CA GLU A 123 18.67 -3.89 -8.19
C GLU A 123 19.31 -3.23 -6.98
N GLY A 124 19.59 -1.93 -7.06
CA GLY A 124 20.14 -1.17 -5.94
C GLY A 124 19.23 -1.12 -4.70
N PHE A 125 17.94 -1.40 -4.88
CA PHE A 125 16.97 -1.50 -3.78
C PHE A 125 16.67 -2.97 -3.40
N GLY A 126 17.30 -3.94 -4.06
CA GLY A 126 17.06 -5.35 -3.83
C GLY A 126 15.71 -5.86 -4.35
N ILE A 127 15.12 -5.16 -5.31
CA ILE A 127 13.80 -5.48 -5.86
C ILE A 127 13.94 -5.97 -7.30
N ASP A 128 13.38 -7.15 -7.56
CA ASP A 128 13.30 -7.71 -8.92
C ASP A 128 12.22 -6.97 -9.72
N LEU A 129 12.49 -6.71 -11.01
CA LEU A 129 11.51 -6.05 -11.89
C LEU A 129 10.23 -6.87 -12.11
N GLY A 130 10.27 -8.16 -11.82
CA GLY A 130 9.11 -9.04 -11.84
C GLY A 130 8.32 -9.09 -10.54
N HIS A 131 8.69 -8.30 -9.53
CA HIS A 131 8.01 -8.32 -8.22
C HIS A 131 6.53 -7.98 -8.38
N PRO A 132 5.61 -8.85 -7.88
CA PRO A 132 4.17 -8.65 -8.10
C PRO A 132 3.62 -7.37 -7.47
N ALA A 133 4.20 -6.88 -6.39
CA ALA A 133 3.74 -5.65 -5.72
C ALA A 133 4.13 -4.38 -6.48
N LEU A 134 4.89 -4.48 -7.58
CA LEU A 134 5.14 -3.33 -8.45
C LEU A 134 3.86 -2.84 -9.16
N GLY A 135 2.85 -3.70 -9.35
CA GLY A 135 1.53 -3.27 -9.81
C GLY A 135 0.90 -2.25 -8.84
N PRO A 136 0.66 -2.61 -7.58
CA PRO A 136 0.21 -1.66 -6.57
C PRO A 136 1.11 -0.43 -6.41
N ALA A 137 2.43 -0.60 -6.50
CA ALA A 137 3.37 0.54 -6.45
C ALA A 137 3.12 1.54 -7.57
N GLY A 138 2.88 1.05 -8.78
CA GLY A 138 2.50 1.90 -9.91
C GLY A 138 1.17 2.60 -9.68
N ALA A 139 0.18 1.90 -9.15
CA ALA A 139 -1.14 2.47 -8.85
C ALA A 139 -1.05 3.63 -7.84
N VAL A 140 -0.27 3.46 -6.78
CA VAL A 140 -0.01 4.50 -5.78
C VAL A 140 0.61 5.74 -6.44
N LEU A 141 1.62 5.54 -7.28
CA LEU A 141 2.33 6.65 -7.94
C LEU A 141 1.44 7.40 -8.92
N VAL A 142 0.69 6.68 -9.75
CA VAL A 142 -0.22 7.30 -10.73
C VAL A 142 -1.29 8.12 -10.01
N TYR A 143 -1.88 7.56 -8.96
CA TYR A 143 -2.87 8.29 -8.17
C TYR A 143 -2.28 9.53 -7.49
N ALA A 144 -1.11 9.39 -6.89
CA ALA A 144 -0.43 10.53 -6.26
C ALA A 144 -0.12 11.64 -7.28
N GLN A 145 0.31 11.27 -8.49
CA GLN A 145 0.55 12.24 -9.58
C GLN A 145 -0.73 12.95 -9.98
N ASP A 146 -1.85 12.24 -10.09
CA ASP A 146 -3.15 12.82 -10.42
C ASP A 146 -3.59 13.84 -9.35
N VAL A 147 -3.42 13.50 -8.08
CA VAL A 147 -3.81 14.37 -6.95
C VAL A 147 -2.89 15.60 -6.86
N LEU A 148 -1.57 15.39 -6.99
CA LEU A 148 -0.58 16.47 -6.89
C LEU A 148 -0.45 17.27 -8.16
N ARG A 149 -0.99 16.82 -9.28
CA ARG A 149 -0.81 17.37 -10.63
C ARG A 149 0.67 17.44 -11.02
N GLY A 150 1.43 16.42 -10.66
CA GLY A 150 2.85 16.31 -10.95
C GLY A 150 3.48 15.16 -10.17
N LYS A 151 4.74 14.88 -10.45
CA LYS A 151 5.46 13.79 -9.77
C LYS A 151 5.76 14.16 -8.31
N PRO A 152 5.66 13.19 -7.36
CA PRO A 152 6.10 13.39 -5.98
C PRO A 152 7.59 13.77 -5.96
N GLY A 153 7.93 14.94 -5.43
CA GLY A 153 9.27 15.51 -5.52
C GLY A 153 10.28 14.97 -4.52
N ASN A 154 9.84 14.23 -3.52
CA ASN A 154 10.67 13.77 -2.41
C ASN A 154 10.95 12.26 -2.42
N LEU A 155 10.62 11.56 -3.49
CA LEU A 155 10.91 10.13 -3.64
C LEU A 155 12.39 9.92 -3.97
N ARG A 156 13.06 9.13 -3.17
CA ARG A 156 14.49 8.81 -3.36
C ARG A 156 14.74 7.31 -3.41
N ARG A 157 13.90 6.50 -2.77
CA ARG A 157 14.08 5.06 -2.69
C ARG A 157 12.75 4.35 -2.50
N ILE A 158 12.77 3.05 -2.76
CA ILE A 158 11.67 2.12 -2.45
C ILE A 158 12.24 0.99 -1.60
N GLU A 159 11.51 0.58 -0.58
CA GLU A 159 11.90 -0.51 0.31
C GLU A 159 10.95 -1.69 0.14
N GLU A 160 11.50 -2.90 0.14
CA GLU A 160 10.69 -4.11 0.20
C GLU A 160 10.54 -4.52 1.65
N TYR A 161 9.29 -4.56 2.12
CA TYR A 161 8.96 -5.13 3.42
C TYR A 161 8.71 -6.62 3.26
N ARG A 162 9.40 -7.45 4.06
CA ARG A 162 9.24 -8.91 4.06
C ARG A 162 8.59 -9.39 5.35
N ASP A 163 7.87 -10.50 5.26
CA ASP A 163 7.22 -11.11 6.42
C ASP A 163 8.25 -11.35 7.53
N GLY A 164 7.88 -10.97 8.75
CA GLY A 164 8.73 -11.10 9.92
C GLY A 164 9.69 -9.94 10.17
N GLU A 165 9.84 -9.01 9.23
CA GLU A 165 10.62 -7.80 9.46
C GLU A 165 9.82 -6.80 10.28
N ALA A 166 10.50 -6.10 11.19
CA ALA A 166 9.87 -5.01 11.92
C ALA A 166 9.70 -3.82 10.98
N LEU A 167 8.48 -3.29 10.88
CA LEU A 167 8.24 -2.04 10.17
C LEU A 167 8.93 -0.92 10.93
N LEU A 168 9.76 -0.12 10.24
CA LEU A 168 10.41 1.06 10.79
C LEU A 168 9.38 2.19 10.90
N LEU A 169 8.48 2.04 11.86
CA LEU A 169 7.40 2.96 12.15
C LEU A 169 7.67 3.67 13.47
N ASP A 170 6.87 4.70 13.76
CA ASP A 170 6.98 5.38 15.05
C ASP A 170 6.66 4.41 16.22
N PRO A 171 7.06 4.75 17.46
CA PRO A 171 6.85 3.86 18.60
C PRO A 171 5.39 3.48 18.87
N ALA A 172 4.44 4.36 18.56
CA ALA A 172 3.02 4.09 18.75
C ALA A 172 2.53 3.01 17.77
N THR A 173 2.95 3.10 16.50
CA THR A 173 2.59 2.11 15.48
C THR A 173 3.24 0.76 15.78
N GLN A 174 4.48 0.73 16.26
CA GLN A 174 5.15 -0.50 16.67
C GLN A 174 4.42 -1.18 17.84
N ARG A 175 3.92 -0.43 18.80
CA ARG A 175 3.12 -0.96 19.91
C ARG A 175 1.81 -1.58 19.43
N ASN A 176 1.13 -0.96 18.47
CA ASN A 176 -0.07 -1.53 17.88
C ASN A 176 0.20 -2.85 17.17
N LEU A 177 1.33 -2.97 16.51
CA LEU A 177 1.76 -4.21 15.86
C LEU A 177 2.00 -5.33 16.87
N GLU A 178 2.65 -5.04 18.00
CA GLU A 178 2.90 -6.00 19.06
C GLU A 178 1.60 -6.50 19.70
N VAL A 179 0.66 -5.61 19.99
CA VAL A 179 -0.66 -5.97 20.52
C VAL A 179 -1.40 -6.89 19.54
N PHE A 180 -1.33 -6.61 18.26
CA PHE A 180 -1.99 -7.43 17.24
C PHE A 180 -1.36 -8.83 17.13
N ARG A 181 -0.04 -8.97 17.31
CA ARG A 181 0.66 -10.25 17.27
C ARG A 181 0.38 -11.13 18.48
N THR A 182 0.07 -10.56 19.64
CA THR A 182 -0.17 -11.29 20.87
C THR A 182 -1.62 -11.74 21.05
N SER A 183 -2.50 -11.25 20.23
CA SER A 183 -3.92 -11.64 20.22
C SER A 183 -4.20 -12.67 19.15
#